data_170a8bc847b81eaf85f2f65036424ed8
#
_entry.id   170a8bc847b81eaf85f2f65036424ed8
#
_cell.length_a   1.000
_cell.length_b   1.000
_cell.length_c   1.000
_cell.angle_alpha   90.00
_cell.angle_beta   90.00
_cell.angle_gamma   90.00
#
_symmetry.space_group_name_H-M   'P 1'
#
loop_
_entity.id
_entity.type
_entity.pdbx_description
1 polymer ?
#
loop_
_entity_poly.entity_id
_entity_poly.type
_entity_poly.pdbx_seq_one_letter_code
_entity_poly.pdbx_strand_id
1 'polypeptide(L)'
;IASGAQAPGISRLLLDDQSLDSGWVGVRICNTPLRTIVSQGCRPIGDPMVITQAERNIIQQLGGRRAFDILSELFQTLPTREQRIFQSGLQIGRVINEYQDSFQYGDFLIRNITGVDKGLGSISIGDYVRPGQTIQFHIRDHESASAEFSQLVKTGAADSIPKAALLFTCNGRGLNL
;
A
#
# COMPACT_ATOMS: atom_id res chain seq x y z
N ILE A 1 -13.30 -7.08 4.43
CA ILE A 1 -12.88 -6.91 3.03
C ILE A 1 -14.00 -6.19 2.32
N ALA A 2 -13.70 -5.09 1.66
CA ALA A 2 -14.66 -4.34 0.87
C ALA A 2 -14.69 -4.87 -0.57
N SER A 3 -15.84 -4.74 -1.23
CA SER A 3 -15.95 -5.14 -2.63
C SER A 3 -15.36 -4.07 -3.57
N GLY A 4 -14.98 -4.49 -4.77
CA GLY A 4 -14.49 -3.61 -5.82
C GLY A 4 -15.61 -2.97 -6.67
N ALA A 5 -16.83 -2.92 -6.19
CA ALA A 5 -17.93 -2.32 -6.92
C ALA A 5 -17.72 -0.81 -7.14
N GLN A 6 -18.07 -0.34 -8.33
CA GLN A 6 -17.89 1.05 -8.74
C GLN A 6 -18.91 2.01 -8.13
N ALA A 7 -20.01 1.49 -7.58
CA ALA A 7 -21.07 2.27 -6.97
C ALA A 7 -21.72 1.52 -5.79
N PRO A 8 -22.32 2.25 -4.82
CA PRO A 8 -23.13 1.65 -3.77
C PRO A 8 -24.29 0.81 -4.34
N GLY A 9 -24.61 -0.32 -3.70
CA GLY A 9 -25.73 -1.18 -4.08
C GLY A 9 -25.47 -2.14 -5.25
N ILE A 10 -24.30 -2.07 -5.92
CA ILE A 10 -23.92 -3.02 -6.97
C ILE A 10 -23.34 -4.30 -6.40
N SER A 11 -22.67 -4.21 -5.24
CA SER A 11 -22.13 -5.37 -4.54
C SER A 11 -23.23 -6.30 -4.05
N ARG A 12 -22.95 -7.59 -4.10
CA ARG A 12 -23.82 -8.62 -3.51
C ARG A 12 -23.04 -9.41 -2.48
N LEU A 13 -23.70 -9.72 -1.38
CA LEU A 13 -23.23 -10.64 -0.37
C LEU A 13 -23.95 -11.97 -0.58
N LEU A 14 -23.22 -13.06 -0.55
CA LEU A 14 -23.77 -14.39 -0.72
C LEU A 14 -23.71 -15.13 0.63
N LEU A 15 -24.86 -15.60 1.07
CA LEU A 15 -24.99 -16.43 2.26
C LEU A 15 -25.91 -17.61 1.92
N ASP A 16 -25.36 -18.82 1.91
CA ASP A 16 -26.02 -20.00 1.42
C ASP A 16 -26.60 -19.75 0.00
N ASP A 17 -27.89 -19.94 -0.18
CA ASP A 17 -28.57 -19.72 -1.47
C ASP A 17 -29.17 -18.30 -1.60
N GLN A 18 -28.82 -17.39 -0.68
CA GLN A 18 -29.36 -16.02 -0.68
C GLN A 18 -28.35 -15.01 -1.19
N SER A 19 -28.86 -14.05 -1.98
CA SER A 19 -28.10 -12.86 -2.42
C SER A 19 -28.64 -11.63 -1.68
N LEU A 20 -27.77 -10.99 -0.89
CA LEU A 20 -28.10 -9.82 -0.07
C LEU A 20 -27.43 -8.57 -0.68
N ASP A 21 -28.08 -7.43 -0.61
CA ASP A 21 -27.59 -6.14 -1.10
C ASP A 21 -27.00 -5.25 0.00
N SER A 22 -27.18 -5.64 1.27
CA SER A 22 -26.73 -4.88 2.41
C SER A 22 -26.33 -5.81 3.57
N GLY A 23 -25.60 -5.29 4.54
CA GLY A 23 -25.12 -6.03 5.71
C GLY A 23 -23.66 -6.50 5.58
N TRP A 24 -23.37 -7.63 6.20
CA TRP A 24 -22.07 -8.29 6.11
C TRP A 24 -22.23 -9.82 6.16
N VAL A 25 -21.30 -10.52 5.52
CA VAL A 25 -21.21 -11.97 5.55
C VAL A 25 -19.78 -12.34 5.94
N GLY A 26 -19.64 -13.35 6.77
CA GLY A 26 -18.33 -13.80 7.25
C GLY A 26 -18.25 -15.29 7.44
N VAL A 27 -17.03 -15.80 7.46
CA VAL A 27 -16.72 -17.20 7.76
C VAL A 27 -15.87 -17.26 9.04
N ARG A 28 -16.26 -18.10 9.97
CA ARG A 28 -15.47 -18.44 11.14
C ARG A 28 -14.76 -19.76 10.91
N ILE A 29 -13.44 -19.75 10.94
CA ILE A 29 -12.60 -20.94 10.86
C ILE A 29 -12.18 -21.34 12.29
N CYS A 30 -12.48 -22.58 12.70
CA CYS A 30 -12.16 -23.09 14.03
C CYS A 30 -11.24 -24.30 13.92
N ASN A 31 -10.38 -24.48 14.92
CA ASN A 31 -9.52 -25.67 15.09
C ASN A 31 -8.61 -25.97 13.88
N THR A 32 -8.28 -24.97 13.12
CA THR A 32 -7.39 -25.08 11.95
C THR A 32 -6.35 -23.97 12.04
N PRO A 33 -5.04 -24.29 11.96
CA PRO A 33 -4.03 -23.27 11.91
C PRO A 33 -4.21 -22.43 10.63
N LEU A 34 -4.28 -21.11 10.80
CA LEU A 34 -4.37 -20.15 9.71
C LEU A 34 -3.08 -19.36 9.65
N ARG A 35 -2.46 -19.33 8.49
CA ARG A 35 -1.27 -18.54 8.24
C ARG A 35 -1.61 -17.39 7.27
N THR A 36 -1.33 -16.17 7.68
CA THR A 36 -1.61 -14.98 6.88
C THR A 36 -0.34 -14.54 6.16
N ILE A 37 -0.45 -14.26 4.86
CA ILE A 37 0.60 -13.66 4.04
C ILE A 37 0.04 -12.34 3.52
N VAL A 38 0.79 -11.25 3.72
CA VAL A 38 0.42 -9.92 3.22
C VAL A 38 1.50 -9.45 2.26
N SER A 39 1.16 -9.36 0.98
CA SER A 39 2.02 -8.79 -0.06
C SER A 39 1.51 -7.42 -0.46
N GLN A 40 2.34 -6.41 -0.38
CA GLN A 40 1.99 -5.03 -0.74
C GLN A 40 2.24 -4.75 -2.21
N GLY A 41 3.19 -5.47 -2.82
CA GLY A 41 3.53 -5.36 -4.23
C GLY A 41 4.12 -4.00 -4.61
N CYS A 42 4.82 -3.37 -3.67
CA CYS A 42 5.46 -2.07 -3.86
C CYS A 42 6.87 -2.15 -3.30
N ARG A 43 7.83 -1.54 -3.97
CA ARG A 43 9.18 -1.40 -3.45
C ARG A 43 9.50 0.05 -3.06
N PRO A 44 10.32 0.25 -2.01
CA PRO A 44 10.73 1.60 -1.62
C PRO A 44 11.65 2.23 -2.67
N ILE A 45 11.56 3.56 -2.78
CA ILE A 45 12.47 4.41 -3.53
C ILE A 45 12.85 5.62 -2.67
N GLY A 46 14.10 6.09 -2.80
CA GLY A 46 14.63 7.14 -1.93
C GLY A 46 14.72 6.69 -0.45
N ASP A 47 15.06 7.62 0.40
CA ASP A 47 15.23 7.38 1.84
C ASP A 47 13.94 7.63 2.63
N PRO A 48 13.77 6.97 3.80
CA PRO A 48 12.72 7.31 4.74
C PRO A 48 12.86 8.76 5.23
N MET A 49 11.75 9.46 5.40
CA MET A 49 11.72 10.85 5.82
C MET A 49 10.61 11.10 6.86
N VAL A 50 10.89 11.99 7.80
CA VAL A 50 9.92 12.39 8.83
C VAL A 50 9.01 13.49 8.30
N ILE A 51 7.72 13.36 8.50
CA ILE A 51 6.73 14.41 8.28
C ILE A 51 6.96 15.49 9.33
N THR A 52 7.34 16.68 8.92
CA THR A 52 7.55 17.82 9.83
C THR A 52 6.35 18.77 9.87
N GLN A 53 5.54 18.79 8.81
CA GLN A 53 4.29 19.54 8.77
C GLN A 53 3.24 18.81 7.96
N ALA A 54 2.04 18.66 8.55
CA ALA A 54 0.90 18.03 7.90
C ALA A 54 -0.42 18.54 8.46
N GLU A 55 -1.47 18.46 7.67
CA GLU A 55 -2.85 18.72 8.08
C GLU A 55 -3.78 17.66 7.47
N ARG A 56 -4.48 16.91 8.33
CA ARG A 56 -5.38 15.82 7.93
C ARG A 56 -4.64 14.77 7.07
N ASN A 57 -4.93 14.73 5.78
CA ASN A 57 -4.33 13.83 4.78
C ASN A 57 -3.33 14.54 3.86
N ILE A 58 -2.93 15.76 4.18
CA ILE A 58 -2.03 16.59 3.38
C ILE A 58 -0.67 16.67 4.07
N ILE A 59 0.36 16.21 3.40
CA ILE A 59 1.76 16.35 3.81
C ILE A 59 2.29 17.64 3.19
N GLN A 60 2.64 18.60 4.02
CA GLN A 60 3.17 19.90 3.59
C GLN A 60 4.69 19.88 3.55
N GLN A 61 5.32 19.28 4.59
CA GLN A 61 6.78 19.23 4.69
C GLN A 61 7.28 17.86 5.13
N LEU A 62 8.40 17.47 4.55
CA LEU A 62 9.21 16.31 4.89
C LEU A 62 10.62 16.81 5.24
N GLY A 63 11.12 16.48 6.44
CA GLY A 63 12.44 16.94 6.88
C GLY A 63 12.62 18.46 6.84
N GLY A 64 11.57 19.26 7.04
CA GLY A 64 11.60 20.72 7.00
C GLY A 64 11.53 21.33 5.59
N ARG A 65 11.42 20.52 4.54
CA ARG A 65 11.32 20.96 3.13
C ARG A 65 9.94 20.67 2.57
N ARG A 66 9.51 21.43 1.56
CA ARG A 66 8.23 21.19 0.87
C ARG A 66 8.18 19.78 0.30
N ALA A 67 7.11 19.04 0.59
CA ALA A 67 6.98 17.64 0.21
C ALA A 67 7.06 17.41 -1.31
N PHE A 68 6.48 18.32 -2.10
CA PHE A 68 6.53 18.25 -3.56
C PHE A 68 7.94 18.46 -4.12
N ASP A 69 8.74 19.34 -3.53
CA ASP A 69 10.09 19.61 -4.01
C ASP A 69 10.97 18.36 -3.84
N ILE A 70 10.86 17.70 -2.68
CA ILE A 70 11.54 16.42 -2.44
C ILE A 70 11.07 15.34 -3.43
N LEU A 71 9.77 15.24 -3.68
CA LEU A 71 9.22 14.30 -4.66
C LEU A 71 9.77 14.57 -6.07
N SER A 72 9.88 15.84 -6.46
CA SER A 72 10.40 16.26 -7.76
C SER A 72 11.89 15.95 -7.91
N GLU A 73 12.68 16.19 -6.88
CA GLU A 73 14.11 15.84 -6.85
C GLU A 73 14.30 14.34 -6.95
N LEU A 74 13.54 13.56 -6.16
CA LEU A 74 13.59 12.11 -6.23
C LEU A 74 13.29 11.62 -7.65
N PHE A 75 12.24 12.15 -8.30
CA PHE A 75 11.91 11.79 -9.68
C PHE A 75 13.08 12.02 -10.65
N GLN A 76 13.82 13.13 -10.49
CA GLN A 76 14.95 13.46 -11.36
C GLN A 76 16.15 12.53 -11.17
N THR A 77 16.31 11.94 -9.98
CA THR A 77 17.40 10.98 -9.70
C THR A 77 17.13 9.58 -10.23
N LEU A 78 15.87 9.27 -10.54
CA LEU A 78 15.48 7.94 -11.00
C LEU A 78 15.89 7.67 -12.45
N PRO A 79 16.32 6.43 -12.79
CA PRO A 79 16.51 6.01 -14.18
C PRO A 79 15.22 6.17 -15.01
N THR A 80 15.34 6.36 -16.31
CA THR A 80 14.18 6.61 -17.21
C THR A 80 13.10 5.52 -17.11
N ARG A 81 13.49 4.24 -16.92
CA ARG A 81 12.52 3.14 -16.72
C ARG A 81 11.70 3.36 -15.45
N GLU A 82 12.36 3.73 -14.36
CA GLU A 82 11.70 3.97 -13.07
C GLU A 82 10.85 5.23 -13.07
N GLN A 83 11.25 6.26 -13.79
CA GLN A 83 10.43 7.46 -13.98
C GLN A 83 9.07 7.14 -14.60
N ARG A 84 8.99 6.21 -15.55
CA ARG A 84 7.72 5.77 -16.14
C ARG A 84 6.84 5.04 -15.12
N ILE A 85 7.43 4.12 -14.35
CA ILE A 85 6.72 3.42 -13.27
C ILE A 85 6.25 4.39 -12.20
N PHE A 86 7.09 5.35 -11.83
CA PHE A 86 6.76 6.40 -10.87
C PHE A 86 5.50 7.18 -11.26
N GLN A 87 5.35 7.56 -12.53
CA GLN A 87 4.18 8.31 -13.00
C GLN A 87 2.86 7.56 -12.88
N SER A 88 2.86 6.25 -12.97
CA SER A 88 1.65 5.42 -12.94
C SER A 88 1.45 4.65 -11.62
N GLY A 89 2.54 4.39 -10.91
CA GLY A 89 2.54 3.48 -9.76
C GLY A 89 3.08 4.08 -8.45
N LEU A 90 3.21 5.43 -8.36
CA LEU A 90 3.72 6.08 -7.17
C LEU A 90 2.76 5.88 -5.98
N GLN A 91 3.33 5.47 -4.87
CA GLN A 91 2.68 5.24 -3.59
C GLN A 91 3.48 5.90 -2.48
N ILE A 92 2.90 5.98 -1.31
CA ILE A 92 3.60 6.38 -0.10
C ILE A 92 3.44 5.31 0.96
N GLY A 93 4.53 4.90 1.57
CA GLY A 93 4.53 4.00 2.71
C GLY A 93 4.66 4.81 4.00
N ARG A 94 3.74 4.64 4.93
CA ARG A 94 3.85 5.16 6.29
C ARG A 94 4.34 4.04 7.20
N VAL A 95 5.37 4.31 7.99
CA VAL A 95 5.95 3.34 8.93
C VAL A 95 4.87 2.88 9.93
N ILE A 96 4.84 1.58 10.20
CA ILE A 96 3.91 0.96 11.17
C ILE A 96 4.44 1.14 12.59
N ASN A 97 5.75 0.95 12.79
CA ASN A 97 6.40 1.06 14.09
C ASN A 97 7.59 2.01 14.00
N GLU A 98 7.45 3.19 14.61
CA GLU A 98 8.47 4.25 14.60
C GLU A 98 9.68 3.96 15.53
N TYR A 99 9.64 2.89 16.31
CA TYR A 99 10.70 2.54 17.28
C TYR A 99 11.76 1.61 16.68
N GLN A 100 11.89 1.58 15.35
CA GLN A 100 12.89 0.77 14.65
C GLN A 100 14.01 1.65 14.10
N ASP A 101 15.24 1.16 14.18
CA ASP A 101 16.43 1.86 13.64
C ASP A 101 16.56 1.72 12.12
N SER A 102 15.89 0.73 11.53
CA SER A 102 15.87 0.48 10.08
C SER A 102 14.55 -0.12 9.64
N PHE A 103 14.14 0.18 8.42
CA PHE A 103 12.88 -0.27 7.87
C PHE A 103 13.09 -1.23 6.71
N GLN A 104 12.29 -2.30 6.68
CA GLN A 104 12.34 -3.34 5.68
C GLN A 104 10.98 -3.51 4.98
N TYR A 105 10.91 -4.43 4.04
CA TYR A 105 9.66 -4.84 3.42
C TYR A 105 8.66 -5.30 4.49
N GLY A 106 7.43 -4.77 4.44
CA GLY A 106 6.37 -5.08 5.40
C GLY A 106 6.24 -4.10 6.55
N ASP A 107 7.24 -3.24 6.79
CA ASP A 107 7.19 -2.24 7.87
C ASP A 107 6.38 -0.99 7.52
N PHE A 108 5.84 -0.93 6.32
CA PHE A 108 5.09 0.20 5.81
C PHE A 108 3.64 -0.12 5.52
N LEU A 109 2.75 0.80 5.85
CA LEU A 109 1.39 0.83 5.34
C LEU A 109 1.37 1.64 4.05
N ILE A 110 1.15 0.96 2.93
CA ILE A 110 1.11 1.60 1.62
C ILE A 110 -0.21 2.34 1.41
N ARG A 111 -0.12 3.57 0.93
CA ARG A 111 -1.25 4.46 0.64
C ARG A 111 -1.09 5.10 -0.72
N ASN A 112 -2.21 5.32 -1.40
CA ASN A 112 -2.23 6.04 -2.66
C ASN A 112 -1.97 7.52 -2.43
N ILE A 113 -1.23 8.14 -3.32
CA ILE A 113 -1.19 9.58 -3.47
C ILE A 113 -2.48 9.98 -4.21
N THR A 114 -3.27 10.85 -3.60
CA THR A 114 -4.57 11.28 -4.12
C THR A 114 -4.51 12.64 -4.81
N GLY A 115 -3.43 13.38 -4.59
CA GLY A 115 -3.21 14.67 -5.23
C GLY A 115 -1.87 15.28 -4.91
N VAL A 116 -1.47 16.23 -5.73
CA VAL A 116 -0.24 17.01 -5.56
C VAL A 116 -0.56 18.47 -5.88
N ASP A 117 -0.24 19.38 -4.96
CA ASP A 117 -0.33 20.82 -5.16
C ASP A 117 1.07 21.40 -5.33
N LYS A 118 1.41 21.77 -6.56
CA LYS A 118 2.71 22.35 -6.91
C LYS A 118 2.89 23.76 -6.33
N GLY A 119 1.82 24.54 -6.23
CA GLY A 119 1.85 25.90 -5.71
C GLY A 119 2.14 25.91 -4.20
N LEU A 120 1.40 25.13 -3.44
CA LEU A 120 1.62 24.95 -2.00
C LEU A 120 2.79 24.00 -1.69
N GLY A 121 3.23 23.19 -2.64
CA GLY A 121 4.31 22.23 -2.46
C GLY A 121 3.92 21.04 -1.60
N SER A 122 2.65 20.66 -1.62
CA SER A 122 2.10 19.62 -0.74
C SER A 122 1.66 18.38 -1.52
N ILE A 123 1.52 17.26 -0.79
CA ILE A 123 1.10 15.95 -1.30
C ILE A 123 -0.08 15.48 -0.45
N SER A 124 -1.18 15.09 -1.11
CA SER A 124 -2.34 14.50 -0.46
C SER A 124 -2.31 12.98 -0.60
N ILE A 125 -2.67 12.26 0.46
CA ILE A 125 -2.68 10.80 0.47
C ILE A 125 -4.02 10.24 0.95
N GLY A 126 -4.27 8.95 0.73
CA GLY A 126 -5.48 8.25 1.14
C GLY A 126 -5.51 7.82 2.62
N ASP A 127 -4.87 8.59 3.51
CA ASP A 127 -4.86 8.33 4.95
C ASP A 127 -4.63 9.63 5.74
N TYR A 128 -4.97 9.64 7.02
CA TYR A 128 -4.61 10.74 7.91
C TYR A 128 -3.15 10.62 8.36
N VAL A 129 -2.46 11.74 8.35
CA VAL A 129 -1.04 11.86 8.75
C VAL A 129 -0.84 12.90 9.84
N ARG A 130 0.26 12.77 10.55
CA ARG A 130 0.64 13.67 11.64
C ARG A 130 2.15 13.98 11.56
N PRO A 131 2.58 15.17 11.98
CA PRO A 131 3.99 15.44 12.21
C PRO A 131 4.61 14.40 13.14
N GLY A 132 5.87 14.04 12.88
CA GLY A 132 6.61 13.02 13.61
C GLY A 132 6.47 11.59 13.05
N GLN A 133 5.58 11.35 12.10
CA GLN A 133 5.50 10.06 11.42
C GLN A 133 6.53 9.96 10.30
N THR A 134 7.10 8.76 10.14
CA THR A 134 8.05 8.46 9.08
C THR A 134 7.33 7.89 7.86
N ILE A 135 7.68 8.40 6.70
CA ILE A 135 7.22 7.91 5.40
C ILE A 135 8.38 7.58 4.48
N GLN A 136 8.12 6.75 3.49
CA GLN A 136 9.01 6.54 2.35
C GLN A 136 8.19 6.46 1.08
N PHE A 137 8.72 6.96 -0.03
CA PHE A 137 8.08 6.80 -1.32
C PHE A 137 8.26 5.37 -1.83
N HIS A 138 7.24 4.85 -2.49
CA HIS A 138 7.23 3.51 -3.06
C HIS A 138 6.73 3.56 -4.50
N ILE A 139 7.18 2.63 -5.30
CA ILE A 139 6.62 2.40 -6.64
C ILE A 139 6.12 0.96 -6.74
N ARG A 140 5.06 0.81 -7.51
CA ARG A 140 4.48 -0.49 -7.80
C ARG A 140 4.87 -0.91 -9.20
N ASP A 141 5.59 -2.01 -9.32
CA ASP A 141 5.91 -2.64 -10.59
C ASP A 141 5.65 -4.16 -10.53
N HIS A 142 5.36 -4.73 -11.68
CA HIS A 142 5.00 -6.14 -11.80
C HIS A 142 6.11 -7.08 -11.32
N GLU A 143 7.36 -6.80 -11.69
CA GLU A 143 8.50 -7.67 -11.37
C GLU A 143 8.71 -7.75 -9.85
N SER A 144 8.76 -6.58 -9.18
CA SER A 144 8.92 -6.49 -7.72
C SER A 144 7.75 -7.12 -6.98
N ALA A 145 6.51 -6.87 -7.45
CA ALA A 145 5.31 -7.44 -6.84
C ALA A 145 5.27 -8.97 -6.95
N SER A 146 5.66 -9.52 -8.09
CA SER A 146 5.73 -10.97 -8.33
C SER A 146 6.83 -11.63 -7.51
N ALA A 147 8.01 -11.02 -7.45
CA ALA A 147 9.14 -11.50 -6.67
C ALA A 147 8.82 -11.51 -5.17
N GLU A 148 8.28 -10.39 -4.64
CA GLU A 148 7.84 -10.28 -3.26
C GLU A 148 6.83 -11.37 -2.91
N PHE A 149 5.76 -11.49 -3.71
CA PHE A 149 4.72 -12.49 -3.47
C PHE A 149 5.27 -13.92 -3.48
N SER A 150 6.11 -14.25 -4.46
CA SER A 150 6.74 -15.56 -4.58
C SER A 150 7.61 -15.89 -3.36
N GLN A 151 8.38 -14.91 -2.87
CA GLN A 151 9.20 -15.06 -1.68
C GLN A 151 8.35 -15.28 -0.42
N LEU A 152 7.30 -14.47 -0.24
CA LEU A 152 6.40 -14.57 0.90
C LEU A 152 5.65 -15.90 0.94
N VAL A 153 5.20 -16.41 -0.21
CA VAL A 153 4.55 -17.72 -0.31
C VAL A 153 5.52 -18.84 0.04
N LYS A 154 6.74 -18.81 -0.48
CA LYS A 154 7.77 -19.81 -0.15
C LYS A 154 8.08 -19.84 1.34
N THR A 155 8.29 -18.66 1.95
CA THR A 155 8.56 -18.54 3.39
C THR A 155 7.33 -18.97 4.20
N GLY A 156 6.14 -18.56 3.80
CA GLY A 156 4.89 -18.90 4.48
C GLY A 156 4.54 -20.41 4.41
N ALA A 157 5.00 -21.11 3.39
CA ALA A 157 4.75 -22.56 3.20
C ALA A 157 5.88 -23.45 3.73
N ALA A 158 6.98 -22.87 4.26
CA ALA A 158 8.20 -23.62 4.59
C ALA A 158 7.99 -24.78 5.59
N ASP A 159 7.10 -24.60 6.58
CA ASP A 159 6.90 -25.57 7.67
C ASP A 159 5.80 -26.60 7.39
N SER A 160 4.93 -26.34 6.43
CA SER A 160 3.82 -27.26 6.10
C SER A 160 3.21 -26.92 4.74
N ILE A 161 2.79 -27.95 4.01
CA ILE A 161 2.06 -27.78 2.75
C ILE A 161 0.62 -27.38 3.08
N PRO A 162 0.17 -26.17 2.65
CA PRO A 162 -1.20 -25.75 2.88
C PRO A 162 -2.17 -26.61 2.06
N LYS A 163 -3.29 -27.02 2.66
CA LYS A 163 -4.34 -27.79 1.98
C LYS A 163 -5.31 -26.91 1.18
N ALA A 164 -5.39 -25.62 1.53
CA ALA A 164 -6.21 -24.63 0.85
C ALA A 164 -5.63 -23.22 1.08
N ALA A 165 -5.99 -22.29 0.20
CA ALA A 165 -5.66 -20.90 0.34
C ALA A 165 -6.84 -20.00 -0.06
N LEU A 166 -6.99 -18.88 0.63
CA LEU A 166 -7.91 -17.82 0.26
C LEU A 166 -7.06 -16.62 -0.21
N LEU A 167 -7.29 -16.18 -1.42
CA LEU A 167 -6.59 -15.03 -2.01
C LEU A 167 -7.53 -13.82 -2.05
N PHE A 168 -7.07 -12.72 -1.45
CA PHE A 168 -7.74 -11.43 -1.52
C PHE A 168 -6.86 -10.44 -2.25
N THR A 169 -7.34 -9.90 -3.36
CA THR A 169 -6.59 -8.91 -4.14
C THR A 169 -7.32 -7.57 -4.14
N CYS A 170 -6.56 -6.48 -4.21
CA CYS A 170 -7.14 -5.16 -4.41
C CYS A 170 -7.25 -4.81 -5.90
N ASN A 171 -8.14 -3.87 -6.26
CA ASN A 171 -8.30 -3.42 -7.63
C ASN A 171 -7.02 -2.81 -8.23
N GLY A 172 -6.15 -2.24 -7.39
CA GLY A 172 -4.86 -1.70 -7.81
C GLY A 172 -3.85 -2.74 -8.28
N ARG A 173 -4.14 -4.04 -8.09
CA ARG A 173 -3.36 -5.16 -8.65
C ARG A 173 -3.96 -5.73 -9.94
N GLY A 174 -5.06 -5.19 -10.43
CA GLY A 174 -5.73 -5.67 -11.62
C GLY A 174 -4.97 -5.35 -12.91
N LEU A 175 -5.50 -4.43 -13.70
CA LEU A 175 -4.97 -4.11 -15.04
C LEU A 175 -3.60 -3.40 -15.05
N ASN A 176 -3.10 -2.96 -13.90
CA ASN A 176 -1.85 -2.19 -13.78
C ASN A 176 -0.66 -3.01 -13.24
N LEU A 177 -0.82 -4.34 -13.14
CA LEU A 177 0.24 -5.28 -12.73
C LEU A 177 0.37 -6.41 -13.73
#